data_99f3f4051bd1aa3f64b2110f44995303
#
_entry.id   99f3f4051bd1aa3f64b2110f44995303
#
_cell.length_a   1.000
_cell.length_b   1.000
_cell.length_c   1.000
_cell.angle_alpha   90.00
_cell.angle_beta   90.00
_cell.angle_gamma   90.00
#
_symmetry.space_group_name_H-M   'P 1'
#
loop_
_entity.id
_entity.type
_entity.pdbx_description
1 polymer ?
#
loop_
_entity_poly.entity_id
_entity_poly.type
_entity_poly.pdbx_seq_one_letter_code
_entity_poly.pdbx_strand_id
1 'polypeptide(L)'
;MISNRVNNIKPSLTIATNMKAQELKRAGKDVIVLAAGEPDFDTPDHIKSAAIEAINNGFTKYVPGKGTPDLQLAIQKKFQRDNNLDYELGNITVGVGGKHIIYNAFSATINSGDEVIIPAPYWVSYPDIVILNDGKPVIVECGEQNGFKITPEDLEKHINPKTKWLMLNSPSNPTGSMYSKDELTALGDCLLY
;
A
#
# COMPACT_ATOMS: atom_id res chain seq x y z
N MET A 1 4.49 -28.69 1.74
CA MET A 1 3.04 -28.38 1.60
C MET A 1 2.87 -26.86 1.68
N ILE A 2 2.09 -26.29 0.77
CA ILE A 2 1.79 -24.85 0.74
C ILE A 2 0.39 -24.66 1.36
N SER A 3 0.16 -23.59 2.11
CA SER A 3 -1.16 -23.32 2.71
C SER A 3 -2.22 -23.02 1.65
N ASN A 4 -3.49 -23.29 1.98
CA ASN A 4 -4.61 -22.97 1.07
C ASN A 4 -4.67 -21.47 0.73
N ARG A 5 -4.32 -20.60 1.66
CA ARG A 5 -4.26 -19.15 1.45
C ARG A 5 -3.31 -18.77 0.32
N VAL A 6 -2.12 -19.36 0.30
CA VAL A 6 -1.13 -19.13 -0.75
C VAL A 6 -1.58 -19.70 -2.10
N ASN A 7 -2.29 -20.82 -2.10
CA ASN A 7 -2.83 -21.41 -3.33
C ASN A 7 -3.97 -20.56 -3.94
N ASN A 8 -4.60 -19.70 -3.16
CA ASN A 8 -5.69 -18.80 -3.63
C ASN A 8 -5.18 -17.52 -4.27
N ILE A 9 -3.87 -17.19 -4.12
CA ILE A 9 -3.28 -16.02 -4.78
C ILE A 9 -2.79 -16.38 -6.17
N LYS A 10 -2.96 -15.41 -7.08
CA LYS A 10 -2.45 -15.53 -8.45
C LYS A 10 -1.02 -14.97 -8.54
N PRO A 11 -0.17 -15.51 -9.41
CA PRO A 11 1.13 -14.91 -9.70
C PRO A 11 0.97 -13.45 -10.13
N SER A 12 1.85 -12.57 -9.65
CA SER A 12 1.82 -11.15 -10.00
C SER A 12 2.01 -10.94 -11.51
N LEU A 13 1.01 -10.39 -12.17
CA LEU A 13 1.07 -10.05 -13.60
C LEU A 13 2.18 -9.03 -13.88
N THR A 14 2.43 -8.09 -12.99
CA THR A 14 3.50 -7.10 -13.12
C THR A 14 4.88 -7.79 -13.16
N ILE A 15 5.12 -8.73 -12.25
CA ILE A 15 6.37 -9.50 -12.21
C ILE A 15 6.50 -10.35 -13.47
N ALA A 16 5.46 -11.07 -13.87
CA ALA A 16 5.48 -11.91 -15.07
C ALA A 16 5.74 -11.09 -16.33
N THR A 17 5.10 -9.92 -16.46
CA THR A 17 5.31 -9.01 -17.60
C THR A 17 6.76 -8.49 -17.63
N ASN A 18 7.29 -8.09 -16.48
CA ASN A 18 8.68 -7.62 -16.39
C ASN A 18 9.69 -8.72 -16.74
N MET A 19 9.49 -9.94 -16.24
CA MET A 19 10.31 -11.10 -16.59
C MET A 19 10.28 -11.37 -18.10
N LYS A 20 9.09 -11.29 -18.71
CA LYS A 20 8.95 -11.47 -20.18
C LYS A 20 9.66 -10.38 -20.96
N ALA A 21 9.58 -9.14 -20.53
CA ALA A 21 10.30 -8.04 -21.14
C ALA A 21 11.82 -8.23 -21.07
N GLN A 22 12.34 -8.67 -19.92
CA GLN A 22 13.76 -8.96 -19.74
C GLN A 22 14.22 -10.13 -20.63
N GLU A 23 13.42 -11.18 -20.75
CA GLU A 23 13.69 -12.30 -21.65
C GLU A 23 13.82 -11.83 -23.11
N LEU A 24 12.89 -11.01 -23.57
CA LEU A 24 12.90 -10.45 -24.92
C LEU A 24 14.13 -9.55 -25.17
N LYS A 25 14.50 -8.71 -24.20
CA LYS A 25 15.73 -7.90 -24.29
C LYS A 25 16.98 -8.77 -24.40
N ARG A 26 17.09 -9.84 -23.60
CA ARG A 26 18.20 -10.80 -23.68
C ARG A 26 18.26 -11.52 -25.03
N ALA A 27 17.11 -11.72 -25.68
CA ALA A 27 17.03 -12.27 -27.03
C ALA A 27 17.33 -11.25 -28.12
N GLY A 28 17.82 -10.05 -27.77
CA GLY A 28 18.23 -9.00 -28.72
C GLY A 28 17.07 -8.21 -29.32
N LYS A 29 15.86 -8.32 -28.78
CA LYS A 29 14.73 -7.52 -29.25
C LYS A 29 14.75 -6.12 -28.60
N ASP A 30 14.44 -5.10 -29.40
CA ASP A 30 14.20 -3.76 -28.87
C ASP A 30 12.83 -3.72 -28.18
N VAL A 31 12.85 -3.57 -26.86
CA VAL A 31 11.63 -3.59 -26.01
C VAL A 31 11.62 -2.43 -25.06
N ILE A 32 10.58 -1.61 -25.15
CA ILE A 32 10.26 -0.59 -24.17
C ILE A 32 9.45 -1.25 -23.04
N VAL A 33 9.91 -1.12 -21.79
CA VAL A 33 9.27 -1.74 -20.63
C VAL A 33 8.46 -0.70 -19.86
N LEU A 34 7.14 -0.90 -19.78
CA LEU A 34 6.21 -0.04 -19.04
C LEU A 34 5.49 -0.84 -17.92
N ALA A 35 6.08 -1.94 -17.47
CA ALA A 35 5.42 -2.88 -16.54
C ALA A 35 5.58 -2.49 -15.07
N ALA A 36 6.76 -2.01 -14.66
CA ALA A 36 7.03 -1.57 -13.30
C ALA A 36 7.61 -0.16 -13.33
N GLY A 37 7.09 0.69 -12.45
CA GLY A 37 7.58 2.05 -12.26
C GLY A 37 8.55 2.12 -11.07
N GLU A 38 9.69 2.76 -11.29
CA GLU A 38 10.63 3.11 -10.23
C GLU A 38 11.17 4.53 -10.50
N PRO A 39 11.64 5.25 -9.48
CA PRO A 39 12.26 6.56 -9.68
C PRO A 39 13.44 6.48 -10.65
N ASP A 40 13.54 7.44 -11.57
CA ASP A 40 14.63 7.56 -12.53
C ASP A 40 15.94 7.99 -11.86
N PHE A 41 15.84 8.72 -10.76
CA PHE A 41 16.97 9.17 -9.97
C PHE A 41 17.37 8.16 -8.90
N ASP A 42 18.67 8.04 -8.66
CA ASP A 42 19.21 7.31 -7.51
C ASP A 42 18.75 7.94 -6.18
N THR A 43 18.87 7.14 -5.10
CA THR A 43 18.75 7.66 -3.74
C THR A 43 19.72 8.83 -3.54
N PRO A 44 19.28 9.98 -2.99
CA PRO A 44 20.13 11.14 -2.77
C PRO A 44 21.41 10.83 -2.00
N ASP A 45 22.54 11.44 -2.39
CA ASP A 45 23.87 11.11 -1.87
C ASP A 45 23.98 11.25 -0.35
N HIS A 46 23.34 12.26 0.25
CA HIS A 46 23.34 12.44 1.70
C HIS A 46 22.64 11.28 2.44
N ILE A 47 21.62 10.68 1.84
CA ILE A 47 20.92 9.52 2.40
C ILE A 47 21.80 8.26 2.28
N LYS A 48 22.42 8.06 1.10
CA LYS A 48 23.38 6.95 0.89
C LYS A 48 24.54 7.04 1.87
N SER A 49 25.12 8.23 2.05
CA SER A 49 26.23 8.49 2.95
C SER A 49 25.86 8.20 4.40
N ALA A 50 24.69 8.63 4.87
CA ALA A 50 24.21 8.35 6.21
C ALA A 50 24.05 6.83 6.47
N ALA A 51 23.55 6.09 5.48
CA ALA A 51 23.42 4.63 5.59
C ALA A 51 24.81 3.94 5.67
N ILE A 52 25.76 4.36 4.84
CA ILE A 52 27.14 3.83 4.85
C ILE A 52 27.82 4.13 6.19
N GLU A 53 27.67 5.34 6.71
CA GLU A 53 28.22 5.74 8.01
C GLU A 53 27.60 4.91 9.15
N ALA A 54 26.31 4.69 9.15
CA ALA A 54 25.63 3.86 10.14
C ALA A 54 26.18 2.42 10.13
N ILE A 55 26.40 1.83 8.96
CA ILE A 55 27.02 0.50 8.83
C ILE A 55 28.45 0.50 9.39
N ASN A 56 29.28 1.47 9.00
CA ASN A 56 30.66 1.57 9.44
C ASN A 56 30.78 1.78 10.96
N ASN A 57 29.82 2.48 11.55
CA ASN A 57 29.71 2.70 12.99
C ASN A 57 29.10 1.50 13.76
N GLY A 58 28.85 0.38 13.09
CA GLY A 58 28.35 -0.85 13.71
C GLY A 58 26.86 -0.82 14.06
N PHE A 59 26.06 0.05 13.46
CA PHE A 59 24.61 0.07 13.62
C PHE A 59 23.97 -1.12 12.89
N THR A 60 24.35 -2.33 13.31
CA THR A 60 24.00 -3.61 12.68
C THR A 60 23.42 -4.60 13.69
N LYS A 61 22.89 -4.11 14.79
CA LYS A 61 22.31 -4.90 15.88
C LYS A 61 20.77 -4.83 15.85
N TYR A 62 20.13 -5.62 16.71
CA TYR A 62 18.69 -5.57 16.89
C TYR A 62 18.23 -4.17 17.31
N VAL A 63 17.10 -3.76 16.73
CA VAL A 63 16.40 -2.52 17.08
C VAL A 63 15.00 -2.86 17.59
N PRO A 64 14.32 -1.95 18.30
CA PRO A 64 12.93 -2.16 18.71
C PRO A 64 12.02 -2.49 17.52
N GLY A 65 11.07 -3.41 17.71
CA GLY A 65 10.18 -3.87 16.64
C GLY A 65 9.30 -2.77 15.99
N LYS A 66 9.13 -1.65 16.68
CA LYS A 66 8.42 -0.46 16.16
C LYS A 66 9.31 0.47 15.33
N GLY A 67 10.60 0.21 15.24
CA GLY A 67 11.61 1.11 14.69
C GLY A 67 12.43 1.80 15.77
N THR A 68 13.51 2.49 15.37
CA THR A 68 14.34 3.24 16.32
C THR A 68 13.60 4.47 16.86
N PRO A 69 13.83 4.88 18.12
CA PRO A 69 13.22 6.08 18.69
C PRO A 69 13.47 7.33 17.85
N ASP A 70 14.68 7.50 17.31
CA ASP A 70 15.02 8.65 16.49
C ASP A 70 14.22 8.70 15.18
N LEU A 71 14.00 7.55 14.55
CA LEU A 71 13.17 7.46 13.34
C LEU A 71 11.71 7.73 13.66
N GLN A 72 11.16 7.17 14.77
CA GLN A 72 9.80 7.46 15.19
C GLN A 72 9.60 8.96 15.48
N LEU A 73 10.56 9.60 16.14
CA LEU A 73 10.53 11.05 16.40
C LEU A 73 10.61 11.86 15.10
N ALA A 74 11.42 11.45 14.14
CA ALA A 74 11.51 12.11 12.83
C ALA A 74 10.18 12.00 12.06
N ILE A 75 9.51 10.84 12.11
CA ILE A 75 8.19 10.61 11.52
C ILE A 75 7.13 11.47 12.20
N GLN A 76 7.11 11.52 13.53
CA GLN A 76 6.18 12.37 14.29
C GLN A 76 6.32 13.85 13.87
N LYS A 77 7.56 14.37 13.85
CA LYS A 77 7.83 15.74 13.41
C LYS A 77 7.39 16.00 11.97
N LYS A 78 7.59 15.02 11.09
CA LYS A 78 7.13 15.10 9.68
C LYS A 78 5.60 15.18 9.61
N PHE A 79 4.88 14.35 10.32
CA PHE A 79 3.42 14.39 10.34
C PHE A 79 2.89 15.72 10.88
N GLN A 80 3.49 16.24 11.94
CA GLN A 80 3.10 17.54 12.47
C GLN A 80 3.38 18.68 11.48
N ARG A 81 4.60 18.74 10.92
CA ARG A 81 5.03 19.80 9.99
C ARG A 81 4.26 19.79 8.67
N ASP A 82 4.10 18.62 8.06
CA ASP A 82 3.62 18.51 6.68
C ASP A 82 2.11 18.23 6.59
N ASN A 83 1.54 17.63 7.62
CA ASN A 83 0.18 17.13 7.60
C ASN A 83 -0.71 17.71 8.71
N ASN A 84 -0.13 18.49 9.63
CA ASN A 84 -0.81 19.00 10.83
C ASN A 84 -1.49 17.87 11.64
N LEU A 85 -0.80 16.71 11.73
CA LEU A 85 -1.24 15.55 12.49
C LEU A 85 -0.35 15.39 13.71
N ASP A 86 -0.97 15.22 14.87
CA ASP A 86 -0.29 14.99 16.14
C ASP A 86 -0.52 13.55 16.60
N TYR A 87 0.55 12.76 16.61
CA TYR A 87 0.55 11.38 17.09
C TYR A 87 1.60 11.18 18.16
N GLU A 88 1.29 10.37 19.15
CA GLU A 88 2.29 9.92 20.11
C GLU A 88 3.27 8.91 19.47
N LEU A 89 4.49 8.82 19.97
CA LEU A 89 5.49 7.85 19.47
C LEU A 89 4.96 6.40 19.54
N GLY A 90 4.11 6.12 20.53
CA GLY A 90 3.46 4.82 20.69
C GLY A 90 2.54 4.42 19.52
N ASN A 91 2.04 5.40 18.77
CA ASN A 91 1.15 5.20 17.61
C ASN A 91 1.92 4.99 16.29
N ILE A 92 3.26 5.09 16.31
CA ILE A 92 4.10 5.00 15.12
C ILE A 92 4.82 3.65 15.09
N THR A 93 4.64 2.93 14.01
CA THR A 93 5.34 1.66 13.74
C THR A 93 5.97 1.73 12.35
N VAL A 94 7.24 1.32 12.27
CA VAL A 94 8.02 1.31 11.03
C VAL A 94 8.11 -0.12 10.50
N GLY A 95 7.98 -0.26 9.18
CA GLY A 95 8.12 -1.54 8.50
C GLY A 95 8.96 -1.43 7.22
N VAL A 96 9.28 -2.57 6.63
CA VAL A 96 10.07 -2.66 5.40
C VAL A 96 9.19 -2.47 4.17
N GLY A 97 8.75 -1.22 3.98
CA GLY A 97 7.90 -0.80 2.87
C GLY A 97 6.40 -0.93 3.13
N GLY A 98 5.59 -0.23 2.31
CA GLY A 98 4.14 -0.12 2.48
C GLY A 98 3.41 -1.47 2.43
N LYS A 99 3.85 -2.41 1.60
CA LYS A 99 3.25 -3.76 1.52
C LYS A 99 3.33 -4.51 2.85
N HIS A 100 4.45 -4.43 3.54
CA HIS A 100 4.64 -5.03 4.85
C HIS A 100 3.72 -4.40 5.90
N ILE A 101 3.60 -3.08 5.88
CA ILE A 101 2.72 -2.35 6.81
C ILE A 101 1.25 -2.72 6.58
N ILE A 102 0.78 -2.75 5.33
CA ILE A 102 -0.60 -3.11 5.00
C ILE A 102 -0.88 -4.57 5.41
N TYR A 103 0.05 -5.50 5.13
CA TYR A 103 -0.09 -6.88 5.55
C TYR A 103 -0.22 -7.00 7.08
N ASN A 104 0.64 -6.33 7.82
CA ASN A 104 0.61 -6.35 9.30
C ASN A 104 -0.66 -5.71 9.86
N ALA A 105 -1.13 -4.61 9.28
CA ALA A 105 -2.37 -3.96 9.69
C ALA A 105 -3.57 -4.92 9.51
N PHE A 106 -3.65 -5.59 8.37
CA PHE A 106 -4.70 -6.58 8.10
C PHE A 106 -4.57 -7.81 8.99
N SER A 107 -3.35 -8.32 9.17
CA SER A 107 -3.10 -9.46 10.07
C SER A 107 -3.50 -9.20 11.53
N ALA A 108 -3.42 -7.94 11.95
CA ALA A 108 -3.81 -7.53 13.29
C ALA A 108 -5.31 -7.25 13.46
N THR A 109 -6.06 -7.04 12.37
CA THR A 109 -7.42 -6.49 12.44
C THR A 109 -8.48 -7.25 11.66
N ILE A 110 -8.12 -8.13 10.73
CA ILE A 110 -9.04 -8.91 9.90
C ILE A 110 -9.20 -10.31 10.48
N ASN A 111 -10.45 -10.75 10.59
CA ASN A 111 -10.82 -12.13 10.87
C ASN A 111 -11.39 -12.79 9.62
N SER A 112 -11.48 -14.11 9.65
CA SER A 112 -12.09 -14.88 8.55
C SER A 112 -13.53 -14.42 8.29
N GLY A 113 -13.80 -14.03 7.06
CA GLY A 113 -15.10 -13.52 6.60
C GLY A 113 -15.30 -12.02 6.70
N ASP A 114 -14.36 -11.27 7.32
CA ASP A 114 -14.37 -9.81 7.27
C ASP A 114 -14.14 -9.33 5.83
N GLU A 115 -14.80 -8.25 5.46
CA GLU A 115 -14.76 -7.69 4.12
C GLU A 115 -13.93 -6.41 4.06
N VAL A 116 -13.14 -6.30 2.98
CA VAL A 116 -12.36 -5.09 2.65
C VAL A 116 -12.83 -4.54 1.33
N ILE A 117 -13.41 -3.35 1.31
CA ILE A 117 -13.82 -2.66 0.10
C ILE A 117 -12.59 -2.10 -0.60
N ILE A 118 -12.44 -2.40 -1.88
CA ILE A 118 -11.30 -1.98 -2.71
C ILE A 118 -11.82 -1.37 -4.01
N PRO A 119 -11.77 -0.04 -4.16
CA PRO A 119 -12.09 0.62 -5.42
C PRO A 119 -11.14 0.20 -6.54
N ALA A 120 -11.66 -0.19 -7.69
CA ALA A 120 -10.90 -0.53 -8.88
C ALA A 120 -10.94 0.63 -9.90
N PRO A 121 -9.81 0.89 -10.62
CA PRO A 121 -8.54 0.19 -10.62
C PRO A 121 -7.72 0.37 -9.35
N TYR A 122 -7.01 -0.68 -8.94
CA TYR A 122 -6.24 -0.71 -7.69
C TYR A 122 -4.83 -1.28 -7.89
N TRP A 123 -3.95 -1.05 -6.92
CA TRP A 123 -2.66 -1.73 -6.87
C TRP A 123 -2.84 -3.24 -6.67
N VAL A 124 -2.28 -4.02 -7.58
CA VAL A 124 -2.48 -5.47 -7.69
C VAL A 124 -2.31 -6.27 -6.40
N SER A 125 -1.58 -5.72 -5.42
CA SER A 125 -1.32 -6.42 -4.15
C SER A 125 -2.46 -6.33 -3.14
N TYR A 126 -3.40 -5.40 -3.27
CA TYR A 126 -4.44 -5.20 -2.25
C TYR A 126 -5.33 -6.43 -2.05
N PRO A 127 -5.96 -7.01 -3.10
CA PRO A 127 -6.79 -8.19 -2.91
C PRO A 127 -6.01 -9.39 -2.35
N ASP A 128 -4.78 -9.60 -2.82
CA ASP A 128 -3.95 -10.71 -2.38
C ASP A 128 -3.61 -10.62 -0.89
N ILE A 129 -3.30 -9.40 -0.39
CA ILE A 129 -3.04 -9.18 1.03
C ILE A 129 -4.29 -9.48 1.87
N VAL A 130 -5.48 -9.10 1.40
CA VAL A 130 -6.76 -9.41 2.07
C VAL A 130 -6.96 -10.93 2.15
N ILE A 131 -6.80 -11.64 1.02
CA ILE A 131 -6.96 -13.10 0.94
C ILE A 131 -5.95 -13.82 1.84
N LEU A 132 -4.70 -13.35 1.90
CA LEU A 132 -3.66 -13.92 2.77
C LEU A 132 -3.99 -13.81 4.26
N ASN A 133 -4.85 -12.87 4.62
CA ASN A 133 -5.34 -12.66 5.98
C ASN A 133 -6.75 -13.25 6.21
N ASP A 134 -7.18 -14.18 5.37
CA ASP A 134 -8.48 -14.86 5.42
C ASP A 134 -9.69 -13.91 5.30
N GLY A 135 -9.46 -12.64 4.86
CA GLY A 135 -10.49 -11.67 4.54
C GLY A 135 -11.05 -11.87 3.13
N LYS A 136 -12.15 -11.18 2.85
CA LYS A 136 -12.82 -11.18 1.55
C LYS A 136 -12.66 -9.81 0.90
N PRO A 137 -11.94 -9.68 -0.24
CA PRO A 137 -11.91 -8.45 -0.99
C PRO A 137 -13.26 -8.21 -1.69
N VAL A 138 -13.83 -7.03 -1.50
CA VAL A 138 -15.03 -6.54 -2.18
C VAL A 138 -14.60 -5.48 -3.17
N ILE A 139 -14.53 -5.89 -4.44
CA ILE A 139 -14.07 -5.01 -5.51
C ILE A 139 -15.24 -4.14 -5.99
N VAL A 140 -15.03 -2.82 -6.01
CA VAL A 140 -16.00 -1.84 -6.50
C VAL A 140 -15.43 -1.19 -7.76
N GLU A 141 -16.07 -1.47 -8.90
CA GLU A 141 -15.66 -0.92 -10.18
C GLU A 141 -15.94 0.59 -10.25
N CYS A 142 -14.90 1.38 -10.47
CA CYS A 142 -14.98 2.83 -10.60
C CYS A 142 -14.64 3.24 -12.03
N GLY A 143 -15.62 3.74 -12.76
CA GLY A 143 -15.45 4.08 -14.16
C GLY A 143 -14.78 5.43 -14.42
N GLU A 144 -14.38 5.63 -15.66
CA GLU A 144 -13.76 6.86 -16.14
C GLU A 144 -14.63 8.11 -15.89
N GLN A 145 -15.97 7.96 -16.00
CA GLN A 145 -16.94 9.02 -15.75
C GLN A 145 -16.84 9.64 -14.36
N ASN A 146 -16.33 8.88 -13.37
CA ASN A 146 -16.09 9.35 -12.01
C ASN A 146 -14.58 9.56 -11.73
N GLY A 147 -13.75 9.65 -12.77
CA GLY A 147 -12.30 9.78 -12.64
C GLY A 147 -11.65 8.58 -11.95
N PHE A 148 -12.21 7.38 -12.09
CA PHE A 148 -11.75 6.14 -11.44
C PHE A 148 -11.77 6.21 -9.90
N LYS A 149 -12.70 6.98 -9.33
CA LYS A 149 -12.88 7.16 -7.89
C LYS A 149 -14.20 6.56 -7.43
N ILE A 150 -14.22 5.95 -6.25
CA ILE A 150 -15.48 5.50 -5.62
C ILE A 150 -16.30 6.72 -5.19
N THR A 151 -17.61 6.65 -5.37
CA THR A 151 -18.54 7.66 -4.89
C THR A 151 -19.15 7.25 -3.54
N PRO A 152 -19.70 8.20 -2.75
CA PRO A 152 -20.45 7.87 -1.54
C PRO A 152 -21.55 6.85 -1.79
N GLU A 153 -22.33 7.03 -2.87
CA GLU A 153 -23.44 6.15 -3.23
C GLU A 153 -22.97 4.73 -3.55
N ASP A 154 -21.80 4.58 -4.20
CA ASP A 154 -21.24 3.27 -4.48
C ASP A 154 -20.65 2.63 -3.21
N LEU A 155 -20.07 3.42 -2.33
CA LEU A 155 -19.59 2.94 -1.05
C LEU A 155 -20.72 2.42 -0.17
N GLU A 156 -21.81 3.18 -0.02
CA GLU A 156 -23.00 2.81 0.77
C GLU A 156 -23.63 1.48 0.31
N LYS A 157 -23.69 1.24 -1.01
CA LYS A 157 -24.20 -0.04 -1.56
C LYS A 157 -23.40 -1.25 -1.15
N HIS A 158 -22.11 -1.07 -0.80
CA HIS A 158 -21.19 -2.17 -0.51
C HIS A 158 -20.88 -2.31 0.99
N ILE A 159 -21.21 -1.31 1.80
CA ILE A 159 -21.06 -1.39 3.26
C ILE A 159 -22.10 -2.36 3.84
N ASN A 160 -21.66 -3.25 4.71
CA ASN A 160 -22.50 -4.17 5.45
C ASN A 160 -21.81 -4.56 6.79
N PRO A 161 -22.48 -5.31 7.69
CA PRO A 161 -21.91 -5.64 9.01
C PRO A 161 -20.58 -6.42 9.00
N LYS A 162 -20.15 -6.95 7.85
CA LYS A 162 -18.87 -7.62 7.67
C LYS A 162 -17.76 -6.68 7.16
N THR A 163 -18.13 -5.49 6.73
CA THR A 163 -17.18 -4.49 6.22
C THR A 163 -16.27 -4.02 7.35
N LYS A 164 -14.98 -4.28 7.21
CA LYS A 164 -13.96 -3.92 8.19
C LYS A 164 -13.08 -2.77 7.75
N TRP A 165 -12.79 -2.69 6.44
CA TRP A 165 -11.89 -1.71 5.87
C TRP A 165 -12.40 -1.18 4.54
N LEU A 166 -12.12 0.11 4.28
CA LEU A 166 -12.09 0.72 2.97
C LEU A 166 -10.62 1.01 2.62
N MET A 167 -10.13 0.42 1.53
CA MET A 167 -8.77 0.63 1.05
C MET A 167 -8.72 1.74 0.01
N LEU A 168 -8.33 2.94 0.42
CA LEU A 168 -8.14 4.09 -0.47
C LEU A 168 -6.66 4.33 -0.77
N ASN A 169 -6.38 4.80 -2.00
CA ASN A 169 -5.07 5.24 -2.43
C ASN A 169 -5.18 6.55 -3.22
N SER A 170 -4.59 7.62 -2.71
CA SER A 170 -4.62 8.95 -3.35
C SER A 170 -3.27 9.67 -3.20
N PRO A 171 -2.57 10.04 -4.28
CA PRO A 171 -2.83 9.68 -5.67
C PRO A 171 -2.85 8.17 -5.90
N SER A 172 -3.77 7.68 -6.74
CA SER A 172 -3.99 6.25 -6.93
C SER A 172 -2.91 5.59 -7.79
N ASN A 173 -2.52 4.40 -7.42
CA ASN A 173 -1.83 3.46 -8.29
C ASN A 173 -2.87 2.41 -8.78
N PRO A 174 -3.18 2.30 -10.12
CA PRO A 174 -2.35 2.79 -11.24
C PRO A 174 -2.83 4.08 -11.91
N THR A 175 -3.98 4.65 -11.56
CA THR A 175 -4.66 5.68 -12.37
C THR A 175 -4.07 7.08 -12.24
N GLY A 176 -3.37 7.38 -11.13
CA GLY A 176 -2.93 8.73 -10.79
C GLY A 176 -4.05 9.66 -10.28
N SER A 177 -5.29 9.17 -10.20
CA SER A 177 -6.44 9.95 -9.72
C SER A 177 -6.27 10.38 -8.28
N MET A 178 -6.68 11.60 -7.97
CA MET A 178 -6.65 12.17 -6.63
C MET A 178 -8.06 12.47 -6.14
N TYR A 179 -8.31 12.17 -4.88
CA TYR A 179 -9.51 12.65 -4.19
C TYR A 179 -9.30 14.07 -3.67
N SER A 180 -10.30 14.93 -3.85
CA SER A 180 -10.37 16.22 -3.17
C SER A 180 -10.69 16.05 -1.68
N LYS A 181 -10.54 17.12 -0.91
CA LYS A 181 -10.93 17.13 0.50
C LYS A 181 -12.42 16.85 0.66
N ASP A 182 -13.26 17.44 -0.18
CA ASP A 182 -14.72 17.30 -0.10
C ASP A 182 -15.14 15.86 -0.42
N GLU A 183 -14.54 15.25 -1.43
CA GLU A 183 -14.77 13.83 -1.77
C GLU A 183 -14.36 12.89 -0.61
N LEU A 184 -13.20 13.13 0.01
CA LEU A 184 -12.77 12.34 1.17
C LEU A 184 -13.67 12.56 2.38
N THR A 185 -14.17 13.78 2.59
CA THR A 185 -15.12 14.07 3.66
C THR A 185 -16.42 13.31 3.46
N ALA A 186 -16.98 13.37 2.25
CA ALA A 186 -18.23 12.66 1.92
C ALA A 186 -18.08 11.13 2.08
N LEU A 187 -16.95 10.55 1.69
CA LEU A 187 -16.68 9.13 1.94
C LEU A 187 -16.53 8.82 3.44
N GLY A 188 -15.90 9.72 4.20
CA GLY A 188 -15.75 9.60 5.65
C GLY A 188 -17.10 9.61 6.36
N ASP A 189 -18.01 10.47 5.94
CA ASP A 189 -19.36 10.56 6.49
C ASP A 189 -20.13 9.25 6.33
N CYS A 190 -19.98 8.53 5.20
CA CYS A 190 -20.58 7.20 5.00
C CYS A 190 -20.03 6.12 5.97
N LEU A 191 -18.83 6.30 6.52
CA LEU A 191 -18.18 5.32 7.40
C LEU A 191 -18.50 5.56 8.88
N LEU A 192 -19.08 6.71 9.23
CA LEU A 192 -19.38 7.09 10.61
C LEU A 192 -20.81 6.76 11.03
N TYR A 193 -21.64 6.28 10.13
CA TYR A 193 -23.03 5.84 10.33
C TYR A 193 -23.16 4.33 10.14
#